data_93fb94495e2d505f122767d9ee4a230d
#
_entry.id   93fb94495e2d505f122767d9ee4a230d
#
_cell.length_a   1.000
_cell.length_b   1.000
_cell.length_c   1.000
_cell.angle_alpha   90.00
_cell.angle_beta   90.00
_cell.angle_gamma   90.00
#
_symmetry.space_group_name_H-M   'P 1'
#
loop_
_entity.id
_entity.type
_entity.pdbx_description
1 polymer ?
#
loop_
_entity_poly.entity_id
_entity_poly.type
_entity_poly.pdbx_seq_one_letter_code
_entity_poly.pdbx_strand_id
1 'polypeptide(L)'
;KDKKDKTAIIWVGDDPKETKKISYKQLHKEVSRVANGLKQLGVKKGDRVTIYLTMIPELAFTMLACARIGAVHSIIFGGFSPDSIAGRIDDCESDYVITADEGVRGGKLISLKDITDQALSKCRDIKKCIVVKRTGNYINWNTERDVWYEDMIKNVSTNCEPEEMNAEDPLFILYTSGSTGKPKGVLHTTGGYMVYASM
;
A
#
# COMPACT_ATOMS: atom_id res chain seq x y z
N LYS A 1 8.85 23.82 5.47
CA LYS A 1 7.77 24.81 5.19
C LYS A 1 7.91 25.45 3.82
N ASP A 2 9.13 25.73 3.35
CA ASP A 2 9.38 26.46 2.09
C ASP A 2 9.18 25.63 0.80
N LYS A 3 8.98 24.33 0.92
CA LYS A 3 8.79 23.41 -0.23
C LYS A 3 7.34 22.94 -0.43
N LYS A 4 6.40 23.43 0.37
CA LYS A 4 5.00 22.92 0.40
C LYS A 4 4.31 22.94 -0.96
N ASP A 5 4.57 23.93 -1.77
CA ASP A 5 3.94 24.14 -3.08
C ASP A 5 4.78 23.55 -4.25
N LYS A 6 5.99 23.02 -3.95
CA LYS A 6 6.79 22.30 -4.95
C LYS A 6 6.14 20.96 -5.27
N THR A 7 6.34 20.51 -6.50
CA THR A 7 5.91 19.18 -6.93
C THR A 7 6.73 18.10 -6.21
N ALA A 8 6.05 17.20 -5.52
CA ALA A 8 6.63 16.05 -4.86
C ALA A 8 6.56 14.80 -5.76
N ILE A 9 5.44 14.63 -6.48
CA ILE A 9 5.21 13.48 -7.37
C ILE A 9 4.67 14.02 -8.69
N ILE A 10 5.21 13.50 -9.78
CA ILE A 10 4.63 13.58 -11.13
C ILE A 10 4.20 12.16 -11.47
N TRP A 11 2.91 11.95 -11.56
CA TRP A 11 2.35 10.66 -11.97
C TRP A 11 1.84 10.75 -13.40
N VAL A 12 2.14 9.73 -14.18
CA VAL A 12 1.67 9.56 -15.55
C VAL A 12 0.97 8.21 -15.63
N GLY A 13 -0.27 8.21 -16.07
CA GLY A 13 -1.08 7.00 -16.25
C GLY A 13 -0.59 6.14 -17.42
N ASP A 14 -1.30 5.06 -17.66
CA ASP A 14 -1.06 4.20 -18.83
C ASP A 14 -1.31 4.98 -20.15
N ASP A 15 -2.36 5.83 -20.19
CA ASP A 15 -2.48 6.89 -21.19
C ASP A 15 -1.60 8.08 -20.75
N PRO A 16 -0.58 8.48 -21.54
CA PRO A 16 0.27 9.61 -21.22
C PRO A 16 -0.46 10.95 -21.03
N LYS A 17 -1.70 11.07 -21.51
CA LYS A 17 -2.55 12.23 -21.28
C LYS A 17 -3.08 12.29 -19.85
N GLU A 18 -3.17 11.15 -19.17
CA GLU A 18 -3.57 11.06 -17.78
C GLU A 18 -2.36 11.40 -16.89
N THR A 19 -2.22 12.66 -16.52
CA THR A 19 -1.09 13.15 -15.72
C THR A 19 -1.57 13.89 -14.48
N LYS A 20 -0.94 13.63 -13.33
CA LYS A 20 -1.18 14.34 -12.07
C LYS A 20 0.13 14.87 -11.50
N LYS A 21 0.14 16.15 -11.12
CA LYS A 21 1.22 16.76 -10.32
C LYS A 21 0.72 16.92 -8.90
N ILE A 22 1.43 16.35 -7.94
CA ILE A 22 1.07 16.34 -6.52
C ILE A 22 2.15 17.13 -5.79
N SER A 23 1.76 18.23 -5.12
CA SER A 23 2.69 19.03 -4.32
C SER A 23 2.99 18.34 -2.99
N TYR A 24 4.08 18.74 -2.31
CA TYR A 24 4.40 18.26 -0.95
C TYR A 24 3.25 18.50 0.02
N LYS A 25 2.53 19.62 -0.11
CA LYS A 25 1.36 19.92 0.72
C LYS A 25 0.20 18.94 0.47
N GLN A 26 -0.07 18.63 -0.79
CA GLN A 26 -1.10 17.64 -1.16
C GLN A 26 -0.70 16.24 -0.70
N LEU A 27 0.55 15.85 -0.96
CA LEU A 27 1.09 14.57 -0.51
C LEU A 27 0.96 14.40 1.01
N HIS A 28 1.35 15.41 1.80
CA HIS A 28 1.21 15.38 3.25
C HIS A 28 -0.24 15.19 3.70
N LYS A 29 -1.20 15.88 3.05
CA LYS A 29 -2.61 15.74 3.36
C LYS A 29 -3.13 14.34 3.06
N GLU A 30 -2.84 13.80 1.87
CA GLU A 30 -3.29 12.47 1.47
C GLU A 30 -2.67 11.37 2.34
N VAL A 31 -1.36 11.46 2.60
CA VAL A 31 -0.66 10.54 3.53
C VAL A 31 -1.29 10.59 4.92
N SER A 32 -1.61 11.77 5.45
CA SER A 32 -2.25 11.90 6.77
C SER A 32 -3.66 11.32 6.79
N ARG A 33 -4.44 11.51 5.71
CA ARG A 33 -5.78 10.92 5.59
C ARG A 33 -5.71 9.39 5.56
N VAL A 34 -4.84 8.83 4.73
CA VAL A 34 -4.65 7.37 4.65
C VAL A 34 -4.18 6.81 5.99
N ALA A 35 -3.23 7.47 6.64
CA ALA A 35 -2.73 7.08 7.97
C ALA A 35 -3.86 7.05 9.01
N ASN A 36 -4.68 8.09 9.07
CA ASN A 36 -5.83 8.14 9.98
C ASN A 36 -6.90 7.10 9.62
N GLY A 37 -7.17 6.87 8.34
CA GLY A 37 -8.09 5.83 7.89
C GLY A 37 -7.61 4.43 8.30
N LEU A 38 -6.34 4.12 8.11
CA LEU A 38 -5.74 2.86 8.55
C LEU A 38 -5.84 2.68 10.08
N LYS A 39 -5.57 3.73 10.85
CA LYS A 39 -5.74 3.71 12.32
C LYS A 39 -7.19 3.44 12.72
N GLN A 40 -8.20 4.01 12.03
CA GLN A 40 -9.61 3.73 12.29
C GLN A 40 -9.99 2.28 11.96
N LEU A 41 -9.34 1.65 11.00
CA LEU A 41 -9.50 0.23 10.70
C LEU A 41 -8.76 -0.68 11.69
N GLY A 42 -8.03 -0.11 12.66
CA GLY A 42 -7.34 -0.83 13.71
C GLY A 42 -5.86 -1.11 13.44
N VAL A 43 -5.27 -0.58 12.38
CA VAL A 43 -3.82 -0.71 12.12
C VAL A 43 -3.02 0.03 13.17
N LYS A 44 -2.02 -0.63 13.73
CA LYS A 44 -1.14 -0.15 14.80
C LYS A 44 0.32 -0.23 14.38
N LYS A 45 1.20 0.43 15.16
CA LYS A 45 2.66 0.25 15.07
C LYS A 45 3.03 -1.23 15.09
N GLY A 46 3.85 -1.66 14.13
CA GLY A 46 4.31 -3.04 13.99
C GLY A 46 3.37 -3.96 13.19
N ASP A 47 2.12 -3.56 12.92
CA ASP A 47 1.24 -4.35 12.05
C ASP A 47 1.76 -4.36 10.62
N ARG A 48 1.63 -5.51 9.93
CA ARG A 48 2.02 -5.65 8.52
C ARG A 48 0.84 -5.35 7.62
N VAL A 49 1.13 -4.56 6.58
CA VAL A 49 0.16 -4.16 5.55
C VAL A 49 0.71 -4.57 4.19
N THR A 50 0.05 -5.51 3.54
CA THR A 50 0.39 -5.92 2.18
C THR A 50 -0.23 -4.93 1.18
N ILE A 51 0.57 -4.45 0.23
CA ILE A 51 0.13 -3.52 -0.80
C ILE A 51 0.29 -4.19 -2.17
N TYR A 52 -0.82 -4.53 -2.82
CA TYR A 52 -0.88 -5.10 -4.15
C TYR A 52 -1.58 -4.13 -5.10
N LEU A 53 -0.82 -3.16 -5.61
CA LEU A 53 -1.30 -2.09 -6.49
C LEU A 53 -0.42 -1.98 -7.73
N THR A 54 -1.00 -1.44 -8.80
CA THR A 54 -0.23 -0.88 -9.93
C THR A 54 0.37 0.48 -9.53
N MET A 55 1.14 1.09 -10.45
CA MET A 55 1.83 2.37 -10.19
C MET A 55 0.84 3.55 -10.23
N ILE A 56 0.00 3.66 -9.22
CA ILE A 56 -0.95 4.75 -9.00
C ILE A 56 -0.53 5.60 -7.78
N PRO A 57 -0.97 6.86 -7.67
CA PRO A 57 -0.59 7.74 -6.55
C PRO A 57 -0.89 7.14 -5.17
N GLU A 58 -1.98 6.40 -5.05
CA GLU A 58 -2.45 5.73 -3.83
C GLU A 58 -1.41 4.74 -3.28
N LEU A 59 -0.59 4.13 -4.15
CA LEU A 59 0.54 3.30 -3.74
C LEU A 59 1.53 4.11 -2.89
N ALA A 60 1.96 5.27 -3.39
CA ALA A 60 2.89 6.13 -2.67
C ALA A 60 2.28 6.69 -1.37
N PHE A 61 1.00 7.07 -1.41
CA PHE A 61 0.29 7.57 -0.22
C PHE A 61 0.22 6.50 0.86
N THR A 62 -0.07 5.27 0.48
CA THR A 62 -0.19 4.14 1.41
C THR A 62 1.15 3.75 2.03
N MET A 63 2.22 3.67 1.22
CA MET A 63 3.58 3.41 1.73
C MET A 63 3.98 4.43 2.80
N LEU A 64 3.83 5.72 2.48
CA LEU A 64 4.18 6.80 3.39
C LEU A 64 3.25 6.87 4.61
N ALA A 65 1.99 6.48 4.46
CA ALA A 65 1.04 6.40 5.56
C ALA A 65 1.42 5.28 6.54
N CYS A 66 1.79 4.11 6.04
CA CYS A 66 2.32 3.02 6.87
C CYS A 66 3.56 3.48 7.65
N ALA A 67 4.54 4.08 6.97
CA ALA A 67 5.73 4.63 7.62
C ALA A 67 5.36 5.68 8.69
N ARG A 68 4.33 6.51 8.43
CA ARG A 68 3.90 7.56 9.36
C ARG A 68 3.32 7.03 10.67
N ILE A 69 2.65 5.87 10.64
CA ILE A 69 2.02 5.25 11.82
C ILE A 69 2.82 4.08 12.39
N GLY A 70 4.06 3.86 11.90
CA GLY A 70 4.90 2.75 12.34
C GLY A 70 4.42 1.36 11.89
N ALA A 71 3.52 1.28 10.91
CA ALA A 71 3.12 0.01 10.30
C ALA A 71 4.16 -0.43 9.26
N VAL A 72 4.37 -1.74 9.15
CA VAL A 72 5.35 -2.35 8.25
C VAL A 72 4.69 -2.68 6.93
N HIS A 73 5.02 -2.00 5.85
CA HIS A 73 4.43 -2.32 4.55
C HIS A 73 5.24 -3.36 3.77
N SER A 74 4.51 -4.20 3.03
CA SER A 74 5.09 -5.17 2.08
C SER A 74 4.46 -4.94 0.71
N ILE A 75 5.26 -4.52 -0.27
CA ILE A 75 4.75 -4.23 -1.62
C ILE A 75 4.88 -5.46 -2.50
N ILE A 76 3.80 -5.75 -3.21
CA ILE A 76 3.73 -6.80 -4.21
C ILE A 76 3.44 -6.15 -5.57
N PHE A 77 4.22 -6.49 -6.56
CA PHE A 77 4.07 -5.96 -7.92
C PHE A 77 2.74 -6.42 -8.55
N GLY A 78 2.01 -5.47 -9.15
CA GLY A 78 0.75 -5.74 -9.85
C GLY A 78 0.98 -6.64 -11.07
N GLY A 79 0.57 -7.89 -10.97
CA GLY A 79 0.76 -8.93 -11.99
C GLY A 79 1.33 -10.23 -11.44
N PHE A 80 1.59 -10.32 -10.14
CA PHE A 80 1.92 -11.60 -9.50
C PHE A 80 0.69 -12.51 -9.40
N SER A 81 0.94 -13.84 -9.40
CA SER A 81 -0.10 -14.84 -9.26
C SER A 81 -0.72 -14.86 -7.84
N PRO A 82 -1.95 -15.36 -7.70
CA PRO A 82 -2.59 -15.52 -6.38
C PRO A 82 -1.73 -16.28 -5.38
N ASP A 83 -1.07 -17.37 -5.79
CA ASP A 83 -0.20 -18.17 -4.93
C ASP A 83 1.01 -17.36 -4.44
N SER A 84 1.56 -16.53 -5.30
CA SER A 84 2.68 -15.66 -4.96
C SER A 84 2.29 -14.57 -3.97
N ILE A 85 1.06 -14.08 -4.03
CA ILE A 85 0.50 -13.09 -3.11
C ILE A 85 0.21 -13.76 -1.76
N ALA A 86 -0.52 -14.90 -1.77
CA ALA A 86 -0.86 -15.65 -0.57
C ALA A 86 0.40 -16.02 0.24
N GLY A 87 1.42 -16.56 -0.43
CA GLY A 87 2.66 -16.94 0.24
C GLY A 87 3.37 -15.77 0.92
N ARG A 88 3.28 -14.53 0.38
CA ARG A 88 3.86 -13.34 1.02
C ARG A 88 3.02 -12.83 2.18
N ILE A 89 1.69 -12.90 2.06
CA ILE A 89 0.77 -12.54 3.15
C ILE A 89 1.01 -13.43 4.36
N ASP A 90 1.13 -14.75 4.14
CA ASP A 90 1.39 -15.71 5.21
C ASP A 90 2.78 -15.55 5.81
N ASP A 91 3.82 -15.39 4.97
CA ASP A 91 5.21 -15.27 5.42
C ASP A 91 5.44 -14.01 6.29
N CYS A 92 4.84 -12.88 5.92
CA CYS A 92 4.93 -11.67 6.74
C CYS A 92 3.80 -11.52 7.76
N GLU A 93 2.89 -12.48 7.84
CA GLU A 93 1.72 -12.45 8.74
C GLU A 93 0.92 -11.15 8.61
N SER A 94 0.62 -10.74 7.38
CA SER A 94 -0.12 -9.50 7.14
C SER A 94 -1.59 -9.66 7.48
N ASP A 95 -2.13 -8.76 8.29
CA ASP A 95 -3.55 -8.72 8.67
C ASP A 95 -4.38 -7.79 7.77
N TYR A 96 -3.72 -6.96 6.97
CA TYR A 96 -4.34 -5.95 6.11
C TYR A 96 -3.81 -6.04 4.71
N VAL A 97 -4.69 -5.95 3.73
CA VAL A 97 -4.33 -5.93 2.30
C VAL A 97 -4.93 -4.70 1.64
N ILE A 98 -4.14 -4.03 0.80
CA ILE A 98 -4.59 -2.90 0.00
C ILE A 98 -4.41 -3.26 -1.46
N THR A 99 -5.50 -3.18 -2.23
CA THR A 99 -5.55 -3.50 -3.65
C THR A 99 -6.39 -2.47 -4.41
N ALA A 100 -6.65 -2.67 -5.68
CA ALA A 100 -7.61 -1.90 -6.46
C ALA A 100 -8.65 -2.83 -7.10
N ASP A 101 -9.76 -2.25 -7.57
CA ASP A 101 -10.69 -2.98 -8.40
C ASP A 101 -9.96 -3.61 -9.58
N GLU A 102 -9.27 -2.78 -10.36
CA GLU A 102 -8.45 -3.19 -11.50
C GLU A 102 -7.19 -2.35 -11.62
N GLY A 103 -6.20 -2.87 -12.34
CA GLY A 103 -5.05 -2.13 -12.83
C GLY A 103 -5.14 -1.93 -14.34
N VAL A 104 -4.52 -0.85 -14.84
CA VAL A 104 -4.37 -0.60 -16.28
C VAL A 104 -2.88 -0.71 -16.62
N ARG A 105 -2.53 -1.52 -17.62
CA ARG A 105 -1.16 -1.70 -18.07
C ARG A 105 -1.10 -2.08 -19.54
N GLY A 106 -0.45 -1.24 -20.34
CA GLY A 106 -0.33 -1.44 -21.80
C GLY A 106 -1.70 -1.52 -22.48
N GLY A 107 -2.66 -0.70 -22.05
CA GLY A 107 -4.05 -0.70 -22.54
C GLY A 107 -4.89 -1.90 -22.10
N LYS A 108 -4.36 -2.79 -21.25
CA LYS A 108 -5.06 -3.96 -20.74
C LYS A 108 -5.51 -3.76 -19.30
N LEU A 109 -6.69 -4.27 -18.98
CA LEU A 109 -7.19 -4.34 -17.62
C LEU A 109 -6.65 -5.60 -16.92
N ILE A 110 -6.26 -5.44 -15.66
CA ILE A 110 -5.82 -6.51 -14.77
C ILE A 110 -6.76 -6.51 -13.58
N SER A 111 -7.51 -7.57 -13.38
CA SER A 111 -8.50 -7.73 -12.30
C SER A 111 -7.79 -7.94 -10.96
N LEU A 112 -7.25 -6.85 -10.36
CA LEU A 112 -6.44 -6.93 -9.14
C LEU A 112 -7.26 -7.48 -7.97
N LYS A 113 -8.54 -7.07 -7.84
CA LYS A 113 -9.42 -7.54 -6.77
C LYS A 113 -9.68 -9.04 -6.87
N ASP A 114 -9.97 -9.56 -8.08
CA ASP A 114 -10.21 -10.99 -8.27
C ASP A 114 -8.96 -11.82 -7.95
N ILE A 115 -7.79 -11.34 -8.39
CA ILE A 115 -6.50 -11.99 -8.07
C ILE A 115 -6.26 -11.97 -6.55
N THR A 116 -6.58 -10.85 -5.89
CA THR A 116 -6.48 -10.71 -4.43
C THR A 116 -7.43 -11.69 -3.75
N ASP A 117 -8.69 -11.80 -4.16
CA ASP A 117 -9.66 -12.71 -3.56
C ASP A 117 -9.23 -14.18 -3.70
N GLN A 118 -8.68 -14.56 -4.85
CA GLN A 118 -8.10 -15.89 -5.05
C GLN A 118 -6.90 -16.13 -4.12
N ALA A 119 -6.06 -15.12 -3.87
CA ALA A 119 -4.97 -15.22 -2.91
C ALA A 119 -5.49 -15.38 -1.49
N LEU A 120 -6.45 -14.55 -1.09
CA LEU A 120 -7.02 -14.54 0.26
C LEU A 120 -7.81 -15.82 0.59
N SER A 121 -8.30 -16.54 -0.42
CA SER A 121 -8.91 -17.86 -0.19
C SER A 121 -7.89 -18.97 0.14
N LYS A 122 -6.59 -18.70 -0.01
CA LYS A 122 -5.50 -19.67 0.16
C LYS A 122 -4.62 -19.39 1.37
N CYS A 123 -4.75 -18.23 1.98
CA CYS A 123 -3.94 -17.81 3.11
C CYS A 123 -4.80 -17.65 4.38
N ARG A 124 -4.14 -17.32 5.48
CA ARG A 124 -4.78 -17.01 6.76
C ARG A 124 -5.84 -15.90 6.61
N ASP A 125 -6.81 -15.89 7.52
CA ASP A 125 -7.80 -14.83 7.56
C ASP A 125 -7.15 -13.47 7.81
N ILE A 126 -7.49 -12.50 6.98
CA ILE A 126 -7.10 -11.11 7.13
C ILE A 126 -8.23 -10.28 7.72
N LYS A 127 -7.89 -9.21 8.43
CA LYS A 127 -8.88 -8.34 9.08
C LYS A 127 -9.62 -7.48 8.08
N LYS A 128 -8.90 -6.83 7.14
CA LYS A 128 -9.50 -5.94 6.13
C LYS A 128 -8.76 -5.99 4.80
N CYS A 129 -9.53 -5.88 3.72
CA CYS A 129 -9.06 -5.64 2.36
C CYS A 129 -9.56 -4.27 1.90
N ILE A 130 -8.64 -3.33 1.72
CA ILE A 130 -8.93 -1.97 1.28
C ILE A 130 -8.80 -1.92 -0.24
N VAL A 131 -9.83 -1.44 -0.92
CA VAL A 131 -9.93 -1.47 -2.38
C VAL A 131 -9.99 -0.05 -2.95
N VAL A 132 -9.00 0.32 -3.76
CA VAL A 132 -8.98 1.58 -4.51
C VAL A 132 -9.88 1.46 -5.73
N LYS A 133 -10.74 2.43 -5.95
CA LYS A 133 -11.61 2.49 -7.13
C LYS A 133 -10.85 3.14 -8.31
N ARG A 134 -10.16 2.33 -9.12
CA ARG A 134 -9.37 2.81 -10.27
C ARG A 134 -10.20 2.91 -11.55
N THR A 135 -10.99 1.89 -11.88
CA THR A 135 -11.81 1.84 -13.10
C THR A 135 -13.29 2.02 -12.79
N GLY A 136 -13.74 1.57 -11.65
CA GLY A 136 -15.14 1.60 -11.23
C GLY A 136 -15.97 0.48 -11.85
N ASN A 137 -15.36 -0.49 -12.49
CA ASN A 137 -16.02 -1.68 -12.98
C ASN A 137 -16.55 -2.53 -11.82
N TYR A 138 -17.50 -3.42 -12.14
CA TYR A 138 -18.04 -4.36 -11.15
C TYR A 138 -16.96 -5.32 -10.66
N ILE A 139 -16.92 -5.54 -9.35
CA ILE A 139 -16.05 -6.51 -8.67
C ILE A 139 -16.87 -7.31 -7.65
N ASN A 140 -16.40 -8.51 -7.34
CA ASN A 140 -16.92 -9.27 -6.19
C ASN A 140 -16.60 -8.53 -4.89
N TRP A 141 -17.55 -8.54 -3.94
CA TRP A 141 -17.44 -7.79 -2.70
C TRP A 141 -17.77 -8.64 -1.49
N ASN A 142 -16.87 -8.69 -0.54
CA ASN A 142 -17.09 -9.31 0.77
C ASN A 142 -17.35 -8.21 1.81
N THR A 143 -18.61 -8.07 2.25
CA THR A 143 -19.04 -6.98 3.16
C THR A 143 -18.42 -7.02 4.54
N GLU A 144 -17.93 -8.17 5.01
CA GLU A 144 -17.29 -8.31 6.31
C GLU A 144 -15.81 -7.86 6.30
N ARG A 145 -15.17 -8.00 5.15
CA ARG A 145 -13.74 -7.80 4.98
C ARG A 145 -13.40 -6.55 4.17
N ASP A 146 -14.13 -6.27 3.08
CA ASP A 146 -13.76 -5.29 2.07
C ASP A 146 -14.23 -3.89 2.46
N VAL A 147 -13.37 -2.90 2.21
CA VAL A 147 -13.62 -1.48 2.47
C VAL A 147 -13.14 -0.66 1.28
N TRP A 148 -13.96 0.26 0.77
CA TRP A 148 -13.50 1.19 -0.24
C TRP A 148 -12.46 2.16 0.34
N TYR A 149 -11.37 2.36 -0.38
CA TYR A 149 -10.31 3.29 0.01
C TYR A 149 -10.85 4.71 0.20
N GLU A 150 -11.73 5.15 -0.70
CA GLU A 150 -12.36 6.46 -0.66
C GLU A 150 -13.23 6.64 0.59
N ASP A 151 -13.96 5.60 1.01
CA ASP A 151 -14.77 5.63 2.23
C ASP A 151 -13.90 5.65 3.49
N MET A 152 -12.80 4.87 3.49
CA MET A 152 -11.82 4.88 4.57
C MET A 152 -11.24 6.28 4.83
N ILE A 153 -11.00 7.06 3.77
CA ILE A 153 -10.38 8.40 3.89
C ILE A 153 -11.38 9.57 3.90
N LYS A 154 -12.68 9.31 3.79
CA LYS A 154 -13.70 10.35 3.54
C LYS A 154 -13.82 11.37 4.66
N ASN A 155 -13.91 10.91 5.91
CA ASN A 155 -14.24 11.74 7.08
C ASN A 155 -13.11 11.74 8.13
N VAL A 156 -11.85 11.67 7.68
CA VAL A 156 -10.68 11.65 8.54
C VAL A 156 -9.92 12.98 8.51
N SER A 157 -9.17 13.26 9.56
CA SER A 157 -8.31 14.44 9.63
C SER A 157 -7.23 14.42 8.56
N THR A 158 -6.88 15.59 8.02
CA THR A 158 -5.73 15.82 7.15
C THR A 158 -4.42 16.06 7.92
N ASN A 159 -4.45 15.95 9.24
CA ASN A 159 -3.29 15.95 10.12
C ASN A 159 -3.22 14.60 10.86
N CYS A 160 -2.05 13.99 10.86
CA CYS A 160 -1.74 12.79 11.60
C CYS A 160 -0.32 12.95 12.13
N GLU A 161 -0.16 12.98 13.45
CA GLU A 161 1.19 13.04 14.03
C GLU A 161 1.95 11.75 13.73
N PRO A 162 3.24 11.85 13.36
CA PRO A 162 4.04 10.67 13.07
C PRO A 162 4.30 9.88 14.35
N GLU A 163 4.32 8.56 14.22
CA GLU A 163 4.73 7.65 15.28
C GLU A 163 6.23 7.80 15.55
N GLU A 164 6.62 7.79 16.84
CA GLU A 164 8.03 7.77 17.22
C GLU A 164 8.63 6.38 16.97
N MET A 165 9.71 6.33 16.19
CA MET A 165 10.37 5.11 15.76
C MET A 165 11.83 5.08 16.22
N ASN A 166 12.27 3.93 16.72
CA ASN A 166 13.68 3.66 16.94
C ASN A 166 14.37 3.29 15.62
N ALA A 167 15.69 3.42 15.57
CA ALA A 167 16.47 3.10 14.38
C ALA A 167 16.30 1.64 13.93
N GLU A 168 16.14 0.72 14.88
CA GLU A 168 15.98 -0.72 14.62
C GLU A 168 14.51 -1.14 14.40
N ASP A 169 13.55 -0.22 14.56
CA ASP A 169 12.15 -0.56 14.30
C ASP A 169 11.95 -0.91 12.81
N PRO A 170 11.19 -1.96 12.50
CA PRO A 170 10.84 -2.35 11.14
C PRO A 170 10.15 -1.23 10.36
N LEU A 171 10.53 -1.05 9.09
CA LEU A 171 9.93 -0.07 8.20
C LEU A 171 9.16 -0.74 7.06
N PHE A 172 9.79 -1.66 6.35
CA PHE A 172 9.15 -2.40 5.27
C PHE A 172 9.83 -3.74 4.99
N ILE A 173 9.11 -4.61 4.27
CA ILE A 173 9.59 -5.90 3.81
C ILE A 173 9.58 -5.91 2.28
N LEU A 174 10.70 -6.27 1.66
CA LEU A 174 10.79 -6.54 0.22
C LEU A 174 11.17 -7.99 -0.02
N TYR A 175 10.48 -8.62 -0.96
CA TYR A 175 10.75 -9.99 -1.34
C TYR A 175 11.69 -10.07 -2.54
N THR A 176 12.77 -10.83 -2.39
CA THR A 176 13.71 -11.14 -3.46
C THR A 176 13.49 -12.57 -3.97
N SER A 177 13.91 -12.84 -5.21
CA SER A 177 13.96 -14.20 -5.74
C SER A 177 15.02 -14.98 -4.96
N GLY A 178 14.59 -15.82 -4.02
CA GLY A 178 15.52 -16.67 -3.26
C GLY A 178 16.21 -17.71 -4.13
N SER A 179 17.46 -18.05 -3.80
CA SER A 179 18.24 -19.13 -4.45
C SER A 179 17.56 -20.51 -4.35
N THR A 180 16.61 -20.69 -3.44
CA THR A 180 15.86 -21.92 -3.17
C THR A 180 14.50 -21.99 -3.87
N GLY A 181 14.20 -21.06 -4.77
CA GLY A 181 12.93 -20.99 -5.51
C GLY A 181 11.76 -20.36 -4.74
N LYS A 182 11.85 -20.25 -3.39
CA LYS A 182 10.88 -19.48 -2.60
C LYS A 182 11.38 -18.05 -2.39
N PRO A 183 10.53 -17.02 -2.58
CA PRO A 183 10.89 -15.63 -2.27
C PRO A 183 11.28 -15.50 -0.79
N LYS A 184 12.31 -14.70 -0.51
CA LYS A 184 12.75 -14.38 0.84
C LYS A 184 12.40 -12.94 1.16
N GLY A 185 11.71 -12.70 2.27
CA GLY A 185 11.41 -11.37 2.79
C GLY A 185 12.68 -10.76 3.42
N VAL A 186 13.07 -9.59 2.92
CA VAL A 186 14.17 -8.79 3.49
C VAL A 186 13.53 -7.64 4.28
N LEU A 187 13.74 -7.66 5.59
CA LEU A 187 13.28 -6.62 6.49
C LEU A 187 14.25 -5.44 6.47
N HIS A 188 13.71 -4.25 6.20
CA HIS A 188 14.43 -2.99 6.28
C HIS A 188 14.01 -2.23 7.53
N THR A 189 15.00 -1.75 8.30
CA THR A 189 14.75 -0.94 9.50
C THR A 189 14.70 0.55 9.17
N THR A 190 14.08 1.33 10.06
CA THR A 190 13.93 2.78 9.90
C THR A 190 15.26 3.49 9.77
N GLY A 191 16.20 3.23 10.66
CA GLY A 191 17.55 3.82 10.63
C GLY A 191 18.38 3.33 9.46
N GLY A 192 18.35 2.02 9.17
CA GLY A 192 19.08 1.45 8.03
C GLY A 192 18.66 2.06 6.70
N TYR A 193 17.34 2.24 6.48
CA TYR A 193 16.84 2.88 5.28
C TYR A 193 17.21 4.38 5.23
N MET A 194 17.12 5.10 6.35
CA MET A 194 17.49 6.52 6.41
C MET A 194 18.96 6.76 6.07
N VAL A 195 19.88 5.92 6.56
CA VAL A 195 21.30 5.99 6.18
C VAL A 195 21.46 5.83 4.68
N TYR A 196 20.85 4.79 4.09
CA TYR A 196 20.91 4.55 2.64
C TYR A 196 20.35 5.70 1.82
N ALA A 197 19.18 6.24 2.24
CA ALA A 197 18.49 7.30 1.50
C ALA A 197 19.15 8.68 1.62
N SER A 198 20.07 8.87 2.60
CA SER A 198 20.79 10.14 2.82
C SER A 198 22.13 10.24 2.09
N MET A 199 22.63 9.15 1.50
CA MET A 199 23.84 9.12 0.69
C MET A 199 23.57 9.59 -0.74
#